data_b883eac78754be9776078057f0807f48
#
_entry.id   b883eac78754be9776078057f0807f48
#
_cell.length_a   1.000
_cell.length_b   1.000
_cell.length_c   1.000
_cell.angle_alpha   90.00
_cell.angle_beta   90.00
_cell.angle_gamma   90.00
#
_symmetry.space_group_name_H-M   'P 1'
#
loop_
_entity.id
_entity.type
_entity.pdbx_description
1 polymer ?
#
loop_
_entity_poly.entity_id
_entity_poly.type
_entity_poly.pdbx_seq_one_letter_code
_entity_poly.pdbx_strand_id
1 'polypeptide(L)'
;MNNKKGFIRIIEAIFAILIIMGAVLVLISNNVSTSDISEEVYEKQRYILDIISNDEAMRQQIINNDATLIIDFILKNLPSSWKFSVCITEVDRVCNNSPGDDQEIYVSESIISSSLTTYNGSKKLRFFIWR
;
A
#
# COMPACT_ATOMS: atom_id res chain seq x y z
N MET A 1 19.15 26.74 55.70
CA MET A 1 19.44 27.33 54.38
C MET A 1 19.67 26.32 53.24
N ASN A 2 19.35 25.04 53.36
CA ASN A 2 19.65 24.02 52.34
C ASN A 2 18.51 23.68 51.33
N ASN A 3 17.30 24.22 51.54
CA ASN A 3 16.16 23.84 50.71
C ASN A 3 16.15 24.51 49.31
N LYS A 4 16.88 25.61 49.11
CA LYS A 4 16.91 26.30 47.81
C LYS A 4 17.66 25.50 46.72
N LYS A 5 18.69 24.77 47.10
CA LYS A 5 19.47 23.94 46.15
C LYS A 5 18.70 22.68 45.69
N GLY A 6 17.86 22.11 46.54
CA GLY A 6 17.00 20.99 46.18
C GLY A 6 15.91 21.38 45.23
N PHE A 7 15.27 22.53 45.43
CA PHE A 7 14.21 23.03 44.57
C PHE A 7 14.68 23.32 43.12
N ILE A 8 15.88 23.91 42.98
CA ILE A 8 16.48 24.19 41.67
C ILE A 8 16.73 22.91 40.89
N ARG A 9 17.22 21.85 41.54
CA ARG A 9 17.43 20.54 40.88
C ARG A 9 16.15 19.86 40.40
N ILE A 10 15.05 20.03 41.16
CA ILE A 10 13.75 19.49 40.78
C ILE A 10 13.21 20.22 39.53
N ILE A 11 13.35 21.54 39.49
CA ILE A 11 12.93 22.34 38.35
C ILE A 11 13.74 21.97 37.09
N GLU A 12 15.06 21.82 37.24
CA GLU A 12 15.95 21.40 36.15
C GLU A 12 15.55 20.02 35.59
N ALA A 13 15.24 19.07 36.46
CA ALA A 13 14.76 17.75 36.05
C ALA A 13 13.44 17.81 35.30
N ILE A 14 12.48 18.65 35.74
CA ILE A 14 11.20 18.83 35.06
C ILE A 14 11.39 19.41 33.65
N PHE A 15 12.24 20.44 33.50
CA PHE A 15 12.53 21.01 32.19
C PHE A 15 13.22 20.00 31.26
N ALA A 16 14.15 19.20 31.77
CA ALA A 16 14.81 18.16 30.98
C ALA A 16 13.78 17.12 30.46
N ILE A 17 12.84 16.68 31.28
CA ILE A 17 11.77 15.75 30.88
C ILE A 17 10.85 16.37 29.82
N LEU A 18 10.47 17.63 29.98
CA LEU A 18 9.61 18.33 29.02
C LEU A 18 10.29 18.49 27.65
N ILE A 19 11.59 18.78 27.61
CA ILE A 19 12.36 18.89 26.36
C ILE A 19 12.43 17.54 25.66
N ILE A 20 12.74 16.47 26.39
CA ILE A 20 12.79 15.11 25.83
C ILE A 20 11.43 14.68 25.30
N MET A 21 10.37 14.92 26.07
CA MET A 21 9.01 14.57 25.68
C MET A 21 8.56 15.36 24.44
N GLY A 22 8.89 16.64 24.35
CA GLY A 22 8.67 17.48 23.17
C GLY A 22 9.40 16.96 21.93
N ALA A 23 10.68 16.60 22.06
CA ALA A 23 11.46 16.04 20.96
C ALA A 23 10.90 14.71 20.46
N VAL A 24 10.47 13.83 21.36
CA VAL A 24 9.84 12.54 21.01
C VAL A 24 8.52 12.76 20.27
N LEU A 25 7.68 13.70 20.72
CA LEU A 25 6.42 14.02 20.06
C LEU A 25 6.63 14.55 18.63
N VAL A 26 7.64 15.40 18.40
CA VAL A 26 7.99 15.90 17.07
C VAL A 26 8.47 14.76 16.16
N LEU A 27 9.28 13.83 16.67
CA LEU A 27 9.75 12.67 15.90
C LEU A 27 8.59 11.74 15.51
N ILE A 28 7.66 11.49 16.41
CA ILE A 28 6.47 10.67 16.13
C ILE A 28 5.58 11.37 15.10
N SER A 29 5.33 12.67 15.25
CA SER A 29 4.49 13.45 14.33
C SER A 29 5.04 13.45 12.90
N ASN A 30 6.35 13.54 12.73
CA ASN A 30 6.98 13.52 11.40
C ASN A 30 6.92 12.13 10.74
N ASN A 31 6.91 11.05 11.51
CA ASN A 31 6.83 9.68 10.96
C ASN A 31 5.39 9.27 10.60
N VAL A 32 4.37 9.83 11.24
CA VAL A 32 2.97 9.49 10.97
C VAL A 32 2.49 10.02 9.62
N SER A 33 3.01 11.13 9.13
CA SER A 33 2.51 11.78 7.90
C SER A 33 2.81 11.03 6.60
N THR A 34 3.85 10.18 6.56
CA THR A 34 4.25 9.46 5.34
C THR A 34 3.79 8.01 5.31
N SER A 35 3.52 7.40 6.47
CA SER A 35 3.07 6.01 6.54
C SER A 35 1.59 5.83 6.19
N ASP A 36 0.73 6.80 6.51
CA ASP A 36 -0.72 6.67 6.36
C ASP A 36 -1.16 6.49 4.89
N ILE A 37 -0.54 7.21 3.96
CA ILE A 37 -0.93 7.15 2.54
C ILE A 37 -0.50 5.82 1.90
N SER A 38 0.70 5.35 2.20
CA SER A 38 1.22 4.08 1.68
C SER A 38 0.38 2.91 2.18
N GLU A 39 0.03 2.92 3.46
CA GLU A 39 -0.78 1.88 4.08
C GLU A 39 -2.19 1.84 3.47
N GLU A 40 -2.85 3.00 3.31
CA GLU A 40 -4.15 3.10 2.66
C GLU A 40 -4.14 2.55 1.23
N VAL A 41 -3.10 2.87 0.45
CA VAL A 41 -2.94 2.36 -0.92
C VAL A 41 -2.77 0.85 -0.94
N TYR A 42 -1.89 0.30 -0.10
CA TYR A 42 -1.66 -1.15 -0.04
C TYR A 42 -2.86 -1.93 0.48
N GLU A 43 -3.58 -1.42 1.46
CA GLU A 43 -4.82 -2.04 1.93
C GLU A 43 -5.87 -2.08 0.81
N LYS A 44 -6.00 -0.99 0.07
CA LYS A 44 -6.93 -0.91 -1.06
C LYS A 44 -6.54 -1.85 -2.20
N GLN A 45 -5.25 -1.92 -2.55
CA GLN A 45 -4.74 -2.87 -3.53
C GLN A 45 -5.02 -4.32 -3.11
N ARG A 46 -4.72 -4.64 -1.86
CA ARG A 46 -4.93 -5.98 -1.30
C ARG A 46 -6.40 -6.37 -1.33
N TYR A 47 -7.29 -5.48 -0.92
CA TYR A 47 -8.73 -5.69 -0.98
C TYR A 47 -9.22 -5.97 -2.40
N ILE A 48 -8.78 -5.17 -3.38
CA ILE A 48 -9.15 -5.32 -4.79
C ILE A 48 -8.64 -6.66 -5.34
N LEU A 49 -7.38 -7.00 -5.09
CA LEU A 49 -6.77 -8.25 -5.53
C LEU A 49 -7.43 -9.47 -4.90
N ASP A 50 -7.84 -9.39 -3.64
CA ASP A 50 -8.56 -10.46 -2.94
C ASP A 50 -9.91 -10.75 -3.60
N ILE A 51 -10.70 -9.71 -3.91
CA ILE A 51 -11.97 -9.87 -4.61
C ILE A 51 -11.75 -10.47 -6.00
N ILE A 52 -10.82 -9.96 -6.78
CA ILE A 52 -10.50 -10.47 -8.12
C ILE A 52 -10.09 -11.95 -8.07
N SER A 53 -9.29 -12.31 -7.06
CA SER A 53 -8.81 -13.69 -6.89
C SER A 53 -9.90 -14.67 -6.47
N ASN A 54 -10.95 -14.20 -5.81
CA ASN A 54 -12.06 -15.02 -5.33
C ASN A 54 -13.25 -15.08 -6.31
N ASP A 55 -13.35 -14.12 -7.24
CA ASP A 55 -14.40 -14.09 -8.26
C ASP A 55 -14.03 -14.97 -9.47
N GLU A 56 -14.89 -15.96 -9.76
CA GLU A 56 -14.62 -16.91 -10.83
C GLU A 56 -14.65 -16.26 -12.22
N ALA A 57 -15.56 -15.32 -12.47
CA ALA A 57 -15.66 -14.65 -13.77
C ALA A 57 -14.42 -13.78 -14.04
N MET A 58 -13.93 -13.07 -13.03
CA MET A 58 -12.71 -12.27 -13.13
C MET A 58 -11.48 -13.15 -13.33
N ARG A 59 -11.36 -14.28 -12.61
CA ARG A 59 -10.28 -15.25 -12.82
C ARG A 59 -10.23 -15.79 -14.24
N GLN A 60 -11.40 -16.18 -14.79
CA GLN A 60 -11.47 -16.68 -16.16
C GLN A 60 -11.04 -15.62 -17.18
N GLN A 61 -11.37 -14.36 -16.96
CA GLN A 61 -10.90 -13.28 -17.83
C GLN A 61 -9.38 -13.11 -17.77
N ILE A 62 -8.78 -13.16 -16.58
CA ILE A 62 -7.32 -13.09 -16.42
C ILE A 62 -6.63 -14.21 -17.19
N ILE A 63 -7.15 -15.44 -17.12
CA ILE A 63 -6.61 -16.58 -17.85
C ILE A 63 -6.70 -16.36 -19.35
N ASN A 64 -7.76 -15.72 -19.82
CA ASN A 64 -7.97 -15.37 -21.22
C ASN A 64 -7.21 -14.09 -21.68
N ASN A 65 -6.40 -13.50 -20.82
CA ASN A 65 -5.70 -12.21 -21.03
C ASN A 65 -6.66 -11.04 -21.31
N ASP A 66 -7.87 -11.09 -20.79
CA ASP A 66 -8.86 -10.02 -20.87
C ASP A 66 -8.93 -9.30 -19.52
N ALA A 67 -8.69 -7.99 -19.51
CA ALA A 67 -8.71 -7.17 -18.31
C ALA A 67 -9.99 -6.31 -18.19
N THR A 68 -10.97 -6.47 -19.08
CA THR A 68 -12.09 -5.53 -19.21
C THR A 68 -12.91 -5.43 -17.92
N LEU A 69 -13.38 -6.57 -17.36
CA LEU A 69 -14.15 -6.55 -16.10
C LEU A 69 -13.32 -6.08 -14.91
N ILE A 70 -12.03 -6.40 -14.92
CA ILE A 70 -11.11 -6.02 -13.85
C ILE A 70 -10.94 -4.51 -13.83
N ILE A 71 -10.69 -3.89 -14.98
CA ILE A 71 -10.57 -2.44 -15.13
C ILE A 71 -11.85 -1.74 -14.67
N ASP A 72 -13.00 -2.25 -15.09
CA ASP A 72 -14.32 -1.70 -14.72
C ASP A 72 -14.57 -1.80 -13.21
N PHE A 73 -14.18 -2.91 -12.60
CA PHE A 73 -14.25 -3.12 -11.15
C PHE A 73 -13.33 -2.18 -10.39
N ILE A 74 -12.08 -2.02 -10.86
CA ILE A 74 -11.10 -1.12 -10.23
C ILE A 74 -11.57 0.33 -10.31
N LEU A 75 -12.06 0.78 -11.46
CA LEU A 75 -12.60 2.14 -11.66
C LEU A 75 -13.75 2.47 -10.70
N LYS A 76 -14.59 1.49 -10.37
CA LYS A 76 -15.69 1.67 -9.42
C LYS A 76 -15.25 1.73 -7.96
N ASN A 77 -14.11 1.13 -7.64
CA ASN A 77 -13.64 0.96 -6.26
C ASN A 77 -12.44 1.82 -5.89
N LEU A 78 -11.82 2.50 -6.86
CA LEU A 78 -10.67 3.35 -6.64
C LEU A 78 -11.09 4.83 -6.55
N PRO A 79 -10.49 5.65 -5.67
CA PRO A 79 -10.70 7.09 -5.67
C PRO A 79 -10.34 7.71 -7.02
N SER A 80 -11.13 8.66 -7.49
CA SER A 80 -10.94 9.32 -8.80
C SER A 80 -9.62 10.10 -8.92
N SER A 81 -8.99 10.44 -7.81
CA SER A 81 -7.69 11.11 -7.76
C SER A 81 -6.51 10.16 -7.98
N TRP A 82 -6.73 8.84 -7.94
CA TRP A 82 -5.69 7.83 -8.12
C TRP A 82 -5.70 7.32 -9.55
N LYS A 83 -4.53 7.18 -10.10
CA LYS A 83 -4.32 6.55 -11.40
C LYS A 83 -3.88 5.11 -11.21
N PHE A 84 -4.19 4.26 -12.16
CA PHE A 84 -3.80 2.87 -12.07
C PHE A 84 -3.49 2.26 -13.44
N SER A 85 -2.78 1.16 -13.41
CA SER A 85 -2.55 0.27 -14.54
C SER A 85 -2.58 -1.18 -14.09
N VAL A 86 -3.04 -2.05 -14.95
CA VAL A 86 -3.12 -3.50 -14.72
C VAL A 86 -2.35 -4.21 -15.82
N CYS A 87 -1.56 -5.19 -15.43
CA CYS A 87 -0.81 -6.03 -16.35
C CYS A 87 -1.04 -7.50 -16.04
N ILE A 88 -1.44 -8.27 -17.04
CA ILE A 88 -1.60 -9.72 -16.98
C ILE A 88 -0.46 -10.35 -17.77
N THR A 89 0.34 -11.21 -17.12
CA THR A 89 1.47 -11.89 -17.77
C THR A 89 1.55 -13.35 -17.33
N GLU A 90 2.38 -14.13 -18.04
CA GLU A 90 2.84 -15.41 -17.52
C GLU A 90 3.63 -15.21 -16.21
N VAL A 91 3.66 -16.23 -15.36
CA VAL A 91 4.28 -16.12 -14.02
C VAL A 91 5.74 -15.69 -14.10
N ASP A 92 6.45 -16.14 -15.15
CA ASP A 92 7.90 -15.89 -15.35
C ASP A 92 8.21 -14.59 -16.10
N ARG A 93 7.18 -13.87 -16.57
CA ARG A 93 7.38 -12.63 -17.35
C ARG A 93 7.21 -11.39 -16.49
N VAL A 94 7.90 -10.33 -16.88
CA VAL A 94 7.82 -9.00 -16.26
C VAL A 94 6.92 -8.09 -17.11
N CYS A 95 6.11 -7.29 -16.45
CA CYS A 95 5.32 -6.24 -17.12
C CYS A 95 6.21 -5.06 -17.46
N ASN A 96 6.16 -4.63 -18.71
CA ASN A 96 6.92 -3.47 -19.18
C ASN A 96 6.15 -2.12 -19.06
N ASN A 97 4.92 -2.16 -18.53
CA ASN A 97 4.09 -0.96 -18.37
C ASN A 97 4.35 -0.30 -17.01
N SER A 98 5.53 0.29 -16.85
CA SER A 98 5.78 1.18 -15.72
C SER A 98 5.31 2.60 -16.09
N PRO A 99 4.50 3.27 -15.26
CA PRO A 99 4.32 4.72 -15.39
C PRO A 99 5.66 5.43 -15.20
N GLY A 100 5.82 6.63 -15.78
CA GLY A 100 7.09 7.34 -15.84
C GLY A 100 7.82 7.55 -14.51
N ASP A 101 9.11 7.74 -14.55
CA ASP A 101 10.08 7.67 -13.44
C ASP A 101 9.91 8.69 -12.29
N ASP A 102 9.01 9.68 -12.42
CA ASP A 102 8.94 10.82 -11.49
C ASP A 102 7.84 10.70 -10.40
N GLN A 103 7.16 9.56 -10.29
CA GLN A 103 6.04 9.39 -9.35
C GLN A 103 6.26 8.18 -8.43
N GLU A 104 5.78 8.29 -7.18
CA GLU A 104 5.70 7.13 -6.29
C GLU A 104 4.68 6.14 -6.84
N ILE A 105 5.15 4.94 -7.16
CA ILE A 105 4.35 3.87 -7.72
C ILE A 105 4.21 2.76 -6.68
N TYR A 106 2.99 2.42 -6.34
CA TYR A 106 2.67 1.31 -5.47
C TYR A 106 2.31 0.10 -6.32
N VAL A 107 2.97 -1.01 -6.09
CA VAL A 107 2.81 -2.22 -6.88
C VAL A 107 2.40 -3.38 -5.99
N SER A 108 1.33 -4.05 -6.37
CA SER A 108 0.93 -5.33 -5.76
C SER A 108 0.71 -6.37 -6.85
N GLU A 109 1.00 -7.62 -6.55
CA GLU A 109 0.82 -8.72 -7.50
C GLU A 109 0.12 -9.91 -6.87
N SER A 110 -0.61 -10.66 -7.69
CA SER A 110 -1.26 -11.91 -7.32
C SER A 110 -1.11 -12.93 -8.43
N ILE A 111 -0.92 -14.19 -8.05
CA ILE A 111 -0.91 -15.32 -9.00
C ILE A 111 -2.31 -15.91 -9.02
N ILE A 112 -2.91 -15.91 -10.20
CA ILE A 112 -4.27 -16.38 -10.43
C ILE A 112 -4.23 -17.69 -11.19
N SER A 113 -4.88 -18.72 -10.66
CA SER A 113 -5.04 -20.02 -11.29
C SER A 113 -6.46 -20.19 -11.81
N SER A 114 -6.63 -20.89 -12.94
CA SER A 114 -7.93 -21.08 -13.58
C SER A 114 -8.92 -21.91 -12.74
N SER A 115 -8.44 -22.95 -12.06
CA SER A 115 -9.25 -23.82 -11.19
C SER A 115 -8.35 -24.69 -10.34
N LEU A 116 -8.86 -25.12 -9.16
CA LEU A 116 -8.23 -26.13 -8.32
C LEU A 116 -8.26 -27.54 -8.94
N THR A 117 -9.10 -27.76 -9.95
CA THR A 117 -9.33 -29.08 -10.54
C THR A 117 -8.74 -29.25 -11.95
N THR A 118 -8.50 -28.16 -12.66
CA THR A 118 -7.94 -28.21 -14.02
C THR A 118 -6.74 -27.26 -14.11
N TYR A 119 -5.55 -27.80 -14.21
CA TYR A 119 -4.32 -27.03 -14.35
C TYR A 119 -4.20 -26.47 -15.78
N ASN A 120 -4.88 -25.39 -16.06
CA ASN A 120 -4.79 -24.66 -17.33
C ASN A 120 -3.95 -23.40 -17.22
N GLY A 121 -2.80 -23.50 -16.57
CA GLY A 121 -1.88 -22.40 -16.46
C GLY A 121 -2.23 -21.41 -15.34
N SER A 122 -1.22 -20.78 -14.80
CA SER A 122 -1.35 -19.67 -13.86
C SER A 122 -0.91 -18.38 -14.55
N LYS A 123 -1.62 -17.30 -14.29
CA LYS A 123 -1.27 -15.95 -14.73
C LYS A 123 -0.89 -15.09 -13.55
N LYS A 124 0.00 -14.15 -13.76
CA LYS A 124 0.34 -13.13 -12.78
C LYS A 124 -0.39 -11.84 -13.13
N LEU A 125 -1.19 -11.37 -12.19
CA LEU A 125 -1.85 -10.08 -12.24
C LEU A 125 -1.01 -9.11 -11.44
N ARG A 126 -0.53 -8.04 -12.08
CA ARG A 126 0.21 -6.96 -11.43
C ARG A 126 -0.61 -5.68 -11.50
N PHE A 127 -0.79 -5.06 -10.36
CA PHE A 127 -1.63 -3.88 -10.18
C PHE A 127 -0.77 -2.72 -9.69
N PHE A 128 -0.72 -1.66 -10.49
CA PHE A 128 0.03 -0.44 -10.23
C PHE A 128 -0.92 0.68 -9.85
N ILE A 129 -0.61 1.43 -8.81
CA ILE A 129 -1.31 2.67 -8.43
C ILE A 129 -0.30 3.80 -8.28
N TRP A 130 -0.66 5.00 -8.72
CA TRP A 130 0.10 6.23 -8.49
C TRP A 130 -0.83 7.44 -8.39
N ARG A 131 -0.31 8.54 -7.86
CA ARG A 131 -1.04 9.82 -7.69
C ARG A 131 -0.42 10.92 -8.50
#